data_6051649db920a51d18647810ba6a13c1
#
_entry.id   6051649db920a51d18647810ba6a13c1
#
_cell.length_a   1.000
_cell.length_b   1.000
_cell.length_c   1.000
_cell.angle_alpha   90.00
_cell.angle_beta   90.00
_cell.angle_gamma   90.00
#
_symmetry.space_group_name_H-M   'P 1'
#
loop_
_entity.id
_entity.type
_entity.pdbx_description
1 polymer ?
#
loop_
_entity_poly.entity_id
_entity_poly.type
_entity_poly.pdbx_seq_one_letter_code
_entity_poly.pdbx_strand_id
1 'polypeptide(L)'
;MARPKAFDRDAALAAATKTFATYGFEGTSTALLVKSMGIGRQSLYDTFGDKHALYLEALQHYCFDSVGQLAAALQSAGSPLAGIEAALLGFAARIQDDTMCLGVGSICEFGRRDREVAAIGKSSAASLQNIFAATIQRGKDLGEIPTEIDPKDAARFINATFIGLKVMARGGATRDDLRATAQMALRCLG
;
A
#
# COMPACT_ATOMS: atom_id res chain seq x y z
N MET A 1 35.89 -7.71 -16.20
CA MET A 1 34.82 -8.63 -15.77
C MET A 1 34.22 -8.10 -14.48
N ALA A 2 32.95 -7.72 -14.45
CA ALA A 2 32.27 -7.30 -13.23
C ALA A 2 32.16 -8.52 -12.30
N ARG A 3 32.61 -8.37 -11.06
CA ARG A 3 32.49 -9.41 -10.01
C ARG A 3 30.99 -9.71 -9.82
N PRO A 4 30.54 -10.98 -9.81
CA PRO A 4 29.13 -11.29 -9.57
C PRO A 4 28.67 -10.62 -8.27
N LYS A 5 27.51 -9.98 -8.25
CA LYS A 5 26.94 -9.39 -7.05
C LYS A 5 26.76 -10.50 -6.02
N ALA A 6 27.49 -10.41 -4.90
CA ALA A 6 27.54 -11.44 -3.88
C ALA A 6 26.28 -11.49 -2.97
N PHE A 7 25.17 -10.89 -3.38
CA PHE A 7 23.94 -10.82 -2.60
C PHE A 7 22.69 -10.85 -3.49
N ASP A 8 21.58 -11.33 -2.93
CA ASP A 8 20.27 -11.30 -3.56
C ASP A 8 19.72 -9.85 -3.52
N ARG A 9 19.53 -9.24 -4.70
CA ARG A 9 19.08 -7.86 -4.85
C ARG A 9 17.64 -7.68 -4.37
N ASP A 10 16.78 -8.64 -4.66
CA ASP A 10 15.35 -8.57 -4.32
C ASP A 10 15.15 -8.73 -2.81
N ALA A 11 15.89 -9.65 -2.19
CA ALA A 11 15.91 -9.78 -0.74
C ALA A 11 16.45 -8.52 -0.05
N ALA A 12 17.48 -7.88 -0.60
CA ALA A 12 18.00 -6.64 -0.08
C ALA A 12 16.99 -5.49 -0.22
N LEU A 13 16.30 -5.37 -1.36
CA LEU A 13 15.23 -4.38 -1.58
C LEU A 13 14.06 -4.61 -0.61
N ALA A 14 13.63 -5.84 -0.41
CA ALA A 14 12.57 -6.17 0.55
C ALA A 14 12.94 -5.76 1.99
N ALA A 15 14.20 -5.99 2.39
CA ALA A 15 14.71 -5.57 3.69
C ALA A 15 14.73 -4.03 3.83
N ALA A 16 15.14 -3.31 2.77
CA ALA A 16 15.10 -1.85 2.74
C ALA A 16 13.66 -1.34 2.83
N THR A 17 12.73 -1.94 2.09
CA THR A 17 11.31 -1.61 2.11
C THR A 17 10.72 -1.73 3.51
N LYS A 18 11.00 -2.83 4.21
CA LYS A 18 10.58 -3.02 5.61
C LYS A 18 11.19 -1.97 6.54
N THR A 19 12.46 -1.64 6.35
CA THR A 19 13.16 -0.63 7.16
C THR A 19 12.51 0.75 6.97
N PHE A 20 12.27 1.16 5.74
CA PHE A 20 11.58 2.42 5.44
C PHE A 20 10.13 2.43 5.95
N ALA A 21 9.41 1.32 5.86
CA ALA A 21 8.05 1.21 6.39
C ALA A 21 8.01 1.36 7.92
N THR A 22 9.06 0.95 8.62
CA THR A 22 9.15 1.02 10.09
C THR A 22 9.54 2.42 10.57
N TYR A 23 10.57 3.01 9.95
CA TYR A 23 11.23 4.22 10.47
C TYR A 23 10.95 5.47 9.64
N GLY A 24 10.29 5.36 8.50
CA GLY A 24 10.16 6.43 7.52
C GLY A 24 11.46 6.69 6.74
N PHE A 25 11.43 7.64 5.82
CA PHE A 25 12.61 8.04 5.06
C PHE A 25 13.62 8.77 5.94
N GLU A 26 13.17 9.82 6.67
CA GLU A 26 14.06 10.63 7.51
C GLU A 26 14.64 9.83 8.67
N GLY A 27 13.84 8.97 9.31
CA GLY A 27 14.28 8.11 10.41
C GLY A 27 15.21 6.96 9.98
N THR A 28 15.37 6.72 8.68
CA THR A 28 16.21 5.63 8.16
C THR A 28 17.61 6.14 7.78
N SER A 29 18.63 5.75 8.54
CA SER A 29 20.02 6.04 8.20
C SER A 29 20.60 5.02 7.21
N THR A 30 21.63 5.42 6.45
CA THR A 30 22.39 4.48 5.57
C THR A 30 23.00 3.33 6.37
N ALA A 31 23.44 3.56 7.61
CA ALA A 31 23.97 2.50 8.47
C ALA A 31 22.90 1.48 8.83
N LEU A 32 21.67 1.92 9.09
CA LEU A 32 20.53 1.03 9.35
C LEU A 32 20.17 0.21 8.10
N LEU A 33 20.16 0.83 6.91
CA LEU A 33 19.93 0.12 5.65
C LEU A 33 20.99 -0.95 5.38
N VAL A 34 22.26 -0.61 5.48
CA VAL A 34 23.37 -1.55 5.30
C VAL A 34 23.22 -2.75 6.23
N LYS A 35 22.87 -2.49 7.51
CA LYS A 35 22.66 -3.56 8.50
C LYS A 35 21.45 -4.42 8.15
N SER A 36 20.31 -3.82 7.82
CA SER A 36 19.07 -4.57 7.55
C SER A 36 19.13 -5.34 6.23
N MET A 37 19.77 -4.77 5.21
CA MET A 37 19.94 -5.38 3.89
C MET A 37 21.02 -6.47 3.88
N GLY A 38 21.91 -6.53 4.89
CA GLY A 38 23.01 -7.49 4.95
C GLY A 38 24.07 -7.28 3.87
N ILE A 39 24.25 -6.05 3.36
CA ILE A 39 25.20 -5.72 2.28
C ILE A 39 26.18 -4.64 2.73
N GLY A 40 27.32 -4.55 2.04
CA GLY A 40 28.29 -3.48 2.28
C GLY A 40 27.81 -2.12 1.80
N ARG A 41 28.31 -1.03 2.41
CA ARG A 41 27.95 0.34 2.03
C ARG A 41 28.25 0.64 0.56
N GLN A 42 29.41 0.19 0.06
CA GLN A 42 29.77 0.34 -1.36
C GLN A 42 28.78 -0.41 -2.27
N SER A 43 28.39 -1.64 -1.91
CA SER A 43 27.42 -2.43 -2.67
C SER A 43 26.03 -1.75 -2.72
N LEU A 44 25.63 -1.06 -1.64
CA LEU A 44 24.39 -0.29 -1.62
C LEU A 44 24.43 0.81 -2.68
N TYR A 45 25.49 1.64 -2.67
CA TYR A 45 25.62 2.76 -3.62
C TYR A 45 25.79 2.27 -5.06
N ASP A 46 26.59 1.22 -5.28
CA ASP A 46 26.82 0.66 -6.62
C ASP A 46 25.56 0.02 -7.21
N THR A 47 24.63 -0.44 -6.38
CA THR A 47 23.45 -1.19 -6.82
C THR A 47 22.20 -0.31 -6.91
N PHE A 48 22.00 0.58 -5.94
CA PHE A 48 20.77 1.33 -5.76
C PHE A 48 20.96 2.85 -5.90
N GLY A 49 22.19 3.33 -6.05
CA GLY A 49 22.50 4.75 -6.06
C GLY A 49 22.55 5.32 -4.64
N ASP A 50 21.74 6.31 -4.36
CA ASP A 50 21.66 6.94 -3.04
C ASP A 50 20.44 6.45 -2.23
N LYS A 51 20.29 6.98 -1.01
CA LYS A 51 19.16 6.62 -0.14
C LYS A 51 17.81 6.97 -0.77
N HIS A 52 17.74 8.09 -1.51
CA HIS A 52 16.50 8.53 -2.15
C HIS A 52 16.15 7.61 -3.33
N ALA A 53 17.10 7.25 -4.18
CA ALA A 53 16.89 6.32 -5.28
C ALA A 53 16.42 4.94 -4.77
N LEU A 54 17.05 4.42 -3.71
CA LEU A 54 16.63 3.19 -3.06
C LEU A 54 15.20 3.32 -2.47
N TYR A 55 14.86 4.48 -1.91
CA TYR A 55 13.51 4.73 -1.38
C TYR A 55 12.45 4.73 -2.47
N LEU A 56 12.71 5.39 -3.60
CA LEU A 56 11.80 5.40 -4.75
C LEU A 56 11.54 4.00 -5.28
N GLU A 57 12.61 3.20 -5.42
CA GLU A 57 12.48 1.82 -5.86
C GLU A 57 11.69 0.96 -4.87
N ALA A 58 11.99 1.09 -3.58
CA ALA A 58 11.26 0.40 -2.51
C ALA A 58 9.78 0.79 -2.47
N LEU A 59 9.47 2.09 -2.63
CA LEU A 59 8.10 2.60 -2.66
C LEU A 59 7.34 2.08 -3.89
N GLN A 60 7.97 2.10 -5.06
CA GLN A 60 7.37 1.62 -6.31
C GLN A 60 7.05 0.13 -6.23
N HIS A 61 8.00 -0.68 -5.75
CA HIS A 61 7.81 -2.11 -5.57
C HIS A 61 6.69 -2.40 -4.55
N TYR A 62 6.71 -1.73 -3.40
CA TYR A 62 5.66 -1.84 -2.39
C TYR A 62 4.27 -1.50 -2.92
N CYS A 63 4.15 -0.40 -3.68
CA CYS A 63 2.88 0.01 -4.27
C CYS A 63 2.38 -1.01 -5.31
N PHE A 64 3.28 -1.50 -6.16
CA PHE A 64 2.95 -2.51 -7.17
C PHE A 64 2.43 -3.80 -6.52
N ASP A 65 3.14 -4.32 -5.54
CA ASP A 65 2.75 -5.53 -4.80
C ASP A 65 1.41 -5.34 -4.07
N SER A 66 1.22 -4.19 -3.41
CA SER A 66 -0.02 -3.90 -2.69
C SER A 66 -1.23 -3.85 -3.62
N VAL A 67 -1.08 -3.26 -4.81
CA VAL A 67 -2.12 -3.21 -5.85
C VAL A 67 -2.41 -4.60 -6.37
N GLY A 68 -1.37 -5.40 -6.66
CA GLY A 68 -1.51 -6.78 -7.13
C GLY A 68 -2.20 -7.69 -6.12
N GLN A 69 -1.82 -7.59 -4.85
CA GLN A 69 -2.44 -8.36 -3.77
C GLN A 69 -3.92 -8.01 -3.60
N LEU A 70 -4.27 -6.72 -3.66
CA LEU A 70 -5.67 -6.30 -3.59
C LEU A 70 -6.46 -6.82 -4.78
N ALA A 71 -5.93 -6.70 -6.00
CA ALA A 71 -6.58 -7.19 -7.21
C ALA A 71 -6.86 -8.70 -7.13
N ALA A 72 -5.86 -9.48 -6.70
CA ALA A 72 -6.00 -10.92 -6.51
C ALA A 72 -7.05 -11.27 -5.45
N ALA A 73 -7.06 -10.54 -4.32
CA ALA A 73 -8.05 -10.76 -3.25
C ALA A 73 -9.49 -10.46 -3.72
N LEU A 74 -9.69 -9.37 -4.48
CA LEU A 74 -11.00 -9.02 -5.03
C LEU A 74 -11.48 -10.00 -6.11
N GLN A 75 -10.56 -10.60 -6.87
CA GLN A 75 -10.89 -11.59 -7.90
C GLN A 75 -11.20 -12.98 -7.31
N SER A 76 -10.52 -13.35 -6.22
CA SER A 76 -10.71 -14.67 -5.57
C SER A 76 -11.93 -14.73 -4.66
N ALA A 77 -12.58 -13.61 -4.38
CA ALA A 77 -13.78 -13.56 -3.55
C ALA A 77 -15.00 -14.18 -4.26
N GLY A 78 -15.92 -14.76 -3.49
CA GLY A 78 -17.13 -15.39 -4.02
C GLY A 78 -18.07 -14.43 -4.75
N SER A 79 -18.00 -13.12 -4.43
CA SER A 79 -18.73 -12.06 -5.11
C SER A 79 -18.00 -10.71 -5.02
N PRO A 80 -18.32 -9.73 -5.91
CA PRO A 80 -17.72 -8.40 -5.87
C PRO A 80 -17.88 -7.67 -4.52
N LEU A 81 -19.08 -7.68 -3.96
CA LEU A 81 -19.34 -7.04 -2.66
C LEU A 81 -18.57 -7.73 -1.52
N ALA A 82 -18.58 -9.06 -1.50
CA ALA A 82 -17.81 -9.85 -0.52
C ALA A 82 -16.30 -9.59 -0.65
N GLY A 83 -15.80 -9.37 -1.87
CA GLY A 83 -14.40 -8.99 -2.09
C GLY A 83 -14.04 -7.64 -1.48
N ILE A 84 -14.88 -6.62 -1.67
CA ILE A 84 -14.68 -5.28 -1.08
C ILE A 84 -14.77 -5.38 0.45
N GLU A 85 -15.75 -6.11 0.96
CA GLU A 85 -15.90 -6.35 2.39
C GLU A 85 -14.64 -7.01 2.98
N ALA A 86 -14.18 -8.10 2.37
CA ALA A 86 -12.99 -8.83 2.81
C ALA A 86 -11.72 -7.93 2.75
N ALA A 87 -11.61 -7.04 1.77
CA ALA A 87 -10.49 -6.10 1.68
C ALA A 87 -10.48 -5.11 2.86
N LEU A 88 -11.62 -4.50 3.18
CA LEU A 88 -11.74 -3.52 4.26
C LEU A 88 -11.65 -4.18 5.65
N LEU A 89 -12.41 -5.24 5.89
CA LEU A 89 -12.44 -5.92 7.19
C LEU A 89 -11.20 -6.77 7.42
N GLY A 90 -10.64 -7.38 6.38
CA GLY A 90 -9.41 -8.15 6.46
C GLY A 90 -8.20 -7.28 6.82
N PHE A 91 -8.21 -6.01 6.42
CA PHE A 91 -7.21 -5.05 6.91
C PHE A 91 -7.39 -4.81 8.42
N ALA A 92 -8.60 -4.52 8.87
CA ALA A 92 -8.91 -4.29 10.28
C ALA A 92 -8.53 -5.49 11.19
N ALA A 93 -8.64 -6.72 10.67
CA ALA A 93 -8.30 -7.93 11.43
C ALA A 93 -6.78 -8.18 11.55
N ARG A 94 -5.98 -7.73 10.57
CA ARG A 94 -4.53 -8.02 10.47
C ARG A 94 -3.62 -7.02 11.17
N ILE A 95 -4.18 -5.99 11.81
CA ILE A 95 -3.37 -5.01 12.53
C ILE A 95 -2.76 -5.65 13.77
N GLN A 96 -1.55 -6.17 13.63
CA GLN A 96 -0.70 -6.64 14.73
C GLN A 96 0.73 -6.09 14.64
N ASP A 97 1.14 -5.53 13.51
CA ASP A 97 2.50 -5.06 13.30
C ASP A 97 2.55 -3.53 13.30
N ASP A 98 3.52 -3.00 14.03
CA ASP A 98 3.89 -1.56 14.13
C ASP A 98 4.44 -0.99 12.80
N THR A 99 4.35 -1.77 11.71
CA THR A 99 4.81 -1.36 10.40
C THR A 99 3.82 -0.44 9.71
N MET A 100 4.27 0.78 9.45
CA MET A 100 3.50 1.74 8.66
C MET A 100 3.35 1.26 7.21
N CYS A 101 2.17 1.48 6.63
CA CYS A 101 2.03 1.39 5.18
C CYS A 101 2.98 2.41 4.52
N LEU A 102 3.99 1.93 3.78
CA LEU A 102 5.01 2.80 3.16
C LEU A 102 4.36 3.84 2.24
N GLY A 103 3.28 3.48 1.53
CA GLY A 103 2.54 4.40 0.68
C GLY A 103 1.85 5.53 1.46
N VAL A 104 1.29 5.25 2.64
CA VAL A 104 0.71 6.29 3.52
C VAL A 104 1.82 7.11 4.16
N GLY A 105 2.90 6.47 4.62
CA GLY A 105 4.06 7.14 5.17
C GLY A 105 4.68 8.14 4.21
N SER A 106 4.81 7.77 2.93
CA SER A 106 5.34 8.65 1.90
C SER A 106 4.51 9.93 1.73
N ILE A 107 3.18 9.83 1.83
CA ILE A 107 2.29 11.01 1.76
C ILE A 107 2.54 11.93 2.97
N CYS A 108 2.69 11.36 4.16
CA CYS A 108 2.90 12.14 5.39
C CYS A 108 4.26 12.84 5.42
N GLU A 109 5.33 12.17 4.98
CA GLU A 109 6.69 12.72 5.01
C GLU A 109 6.95 13.72 3.86
N PHE A 110 6.57 13.37 2.65
CA PHE A 110 6.92 14.15 1.45
C PHE A 110 5.79 15.06 0.98
N GLY A 111 4.53 14.60 1.09
CA GLY A 111 3.39 15.32 0.55
C GLY A 111 3.58 15.62 -0.94
N ARG A 112 3.61 16.91 -1.30
CA ARG A 112 3.82 17.40 -2.68
C ARG A 112 5.24 17.93 -2.92
N ARG A 113 6.13 17.87 -1.92
CA ARG A 113 7.47 18.45 -2.00
C ARG A 113 8.41 17.63 -2.90
N ASP A 114 8.22 16.31 -2.93
CA ASP A 114 8.95 15.41 -3.80
C ASP A 114 8.05 14.98 -4.95
N ARG A 115 8.46 15.34 -6.18
CA ARG A 115 7.65 15.08 -7.39
C ARG A 115 7.64 13.59 -7.76
N GLU A 116 8.73 12.88 -7.54
CA GLU A 116 8.87 11.47 -7.89
C GLU A 116 8.04 10.62 -6.93
N VAL A 117 8.15 10.87 -5.63
CA VAL A 117 7.31 10.22 -4.61
C VAL A 117 5.82 10.51 -4.86
N ALA A 118 5.46 11.76 -5.16
CA ALA A 118 4.09 12.13 -5.47
C ALA A 118 3.56 11.44 -6.72
N ALA A 119 4.39 11.26 -7.76
CA ALA A 119 4.02 10.55 -8.99
C ALA A 119 3.73 9.07 -8.74
N ILE A 120 4.57 8.38 -7.94
CA ILE A 120 4.35 6.99 -7.54
C ILE A 120 3.03 6.86 -6.76
N GLY A 121 2.82 7.74 -5.77
CA GLY A 121 1.60 7.75 -4.97
C GLY A 121 0.33 7.98 -5.81
N LYS A 122 0.39 8.93 -6.76
CA LYS A 122 -0.72 9.22 -7.68
C LYS A 122 -1.03 8.02 -8.58
N SER A 123 -0.01 7.38 -9.15
CA SER A 123 -0.16 6.19 -9.97
C SER A 123 -0.79 5.03 -9.20
N SER A 124 -0.29 4.76 -7.99
CA SER A 124 -0.84 3.72 -7.12
C SER A 124 -2.30 4.00 -6.75
N ALA A 125 -2.63 5.24 -6.36
CA ALA A 125 -4.01 5.62 -6.04
C ALA A 125 -4.96 5.44 -7.23
N ALA A 126 -4.53 5.82 -8.44
CA ALA A 126 -5.32 5.62 -9.66
C ALA A 126 -5.54 4.13 -9.94
N SER A 127 -4.53 3.29 -9.78
CA SER A 127 -4.65 1.83 -9.95
C SER A 127 -5.64 1.23 -8.97
N LEU A 128 -5.57 1.60 -7.69
CA LEU A 128 -6.51 1.13 -6.65
C LEU A 128 -7.94 1.57 -6.97
N GLN A 129 -8.14 2.84 -7.35
CA GLN A 129 -9.47 3.35 -7.73
C GLN A 129 -10.04 2.61 -8.93
N ASN A 130 -9.22 2.33 -9.96
CA ASN A 130 -9.67 1.59 -11.14
C ASN A 130 -10.10 0.16 -10.79
N ILE A 131 -9.34 -0.53 -9.92
CA ILE A 131 -9.66 -1.89 -9.47
C ILE A 131 -10.98 -1.89 -8.68
N PHE A 132 -11.17 -0.95 -7.74
CA PHE A 132 -12.42 -0.84 -7.00
C PHE A 132 -13.59 -0.48 -7.92
N ALA A 133 -13.41 0.47 -8.85
CA ALA A 133 -14.47 0.85 -9.79
C ALA A 133 -14.92 -0.32 -10.67
N ALA A 134 -13.97 -1.11 -11.19
CA ALA A 134 -14.28 -2.31 -11.97
C ALA A 134 -15.00 -3.37 -11.12
N THR A 135 -14.61 -3.55 -9.86
CA THR A 135 -15.26 -4.49 -8.94
C THR A 135 -16.68 -4.03 -8.60
N ILE A 136 -16.89 -2.74 -8.33
CA ILE A 136 -18.21 -2.15 -8.06
C ILE A 136 -19.11 -2.27 -9.29
N GLN A 137 -18.58 -1.99 -10.50
CA GLN A 137 -19.36 -2.17 -11.73
C GLN A 137 -19.81 -3.62 -11.89
N ARG A 138 -18.93 -4.59 -11.66
CA ARG A 138 -19.33 -6.01 -11.66
C ARG A 138 -20.42 -6.32 -10.63
N GLY A 139 -20.35 -5.74 -9.44
CA GLY A 139 -21.37 -5.91 -8.41
C GLY A 139 -22.73 -5.34 -8.85
N LYS A 140 -22.74 -4.21 -9.56
CA LYS A 140 -23.95 -3.65 -10.19
C LYS A 140 -24.51 -4.58 -11.26
N ASP A 141 -23.66 -5.10 -12.14
CA ASP A 141 -24.06 -6.01 -13.22
C ASP A 141 -24.67 -7.32 -12.69
N LEU A 142 -24.26 -7.74 -11.48
CA LEU A 142 -24.77 -8.93 -10.77
C LEU A 142 -25.96 -8.62 -9.83
N GLY A 143 -26.37 -7.36 -9.71
CA GLY A 143 -27.45 -6.94 -8.81
C GLY A 143 -27.10 -6.94 -7.32
N GLU A 144 -25.81 -7.03 -6.98
CA GLU A 144 -25.34 -6.96 -5.58
C GLU A 144 -25.18 -5.52 -5.07
N ILE A 145 -24.96 -4.58 -5.98
CA ILE A 145 -24.78 -3.16 -5.69
C ILE A 145 -25.85 -2.38 -6.45
N PRO A 146 -26.52 -1.40 -5.81
CA PRO A 146 -27.55 -0.60 -6.42
C PRO A 146 -27.10 0.10 -7.71
N THR A 147 -27.99 0.15 -8.71
CA THR A 147 -27.66 0.68 -10.05
C THR A 147 -27.40 2.19 -10.07
N GLU A 148 -27.93 2.93 -9.10
CA GLU A 148 -27.76 4.36 -8.92
C GLU A 148 -26.37 4.76 -8.43
N ILE A 149 -25.58 3.83 -7.87
CA ILE A 149 -24.24 4.12 -7.39
C ILE A 149 -23.29 4.32 -8.58
N ASP A 150 -22.62 5.48 -8.63
CA ASP A 150 -21.54 5.71 -9.59
C ASP A 150 -20.28 4.93 -9.16
N PRO A 151 -19.74 4.02 -10.01
CA PRO A 151 -18.60 3.18 -9.62
C PRO A 151 -17.32 3.97 -9.36
N LYS A 152 -17.12 5.10 -10.04
CA LYS A 152 -15.90 5.92 -9.88
C LYS A 152 -15.95 6.69 -8.56
N ASP A 153 -17.10 7.26 -8.22
CA ASP A 153 -17.26 8.00 -6.97
C ASP A 153 -17.22 7.06 -5.77
N ALA A 154 -17.90 5.91 -5.86
CA ALA A 154 -17.82 4.88 -4.83
C ALA A 154 -16.39 4.35 -4.67
N ALA A 155 -15.65 4.11 -5.76
CA ALA A 155 -14.25 3.69 -5.69
C ALA A 155 -13.34 4.74 -5.03
N ARG A 156 -13.57 6.03 -5.28
CA ARG A 156 -12.85 7.12 -4.58
C ARG A 156 -13.12 7.08 -3.08
N PHE A 157 -14.37 6.90 -2.70
CA PHE A 157 -14.79 6.82 -1.31
C PHE A 157 -14.19 5.59 -0.62
N ILE A 158 -14.29 4.41 -1.22
CA ILE A 158 -13.71 3.16 -0.68
C ILE A 158 -12.19 3.26 -0.56
N ASN A 159 -11.50 3.82 -1.56
CA ASN A 159 -10.06 4.02 -1.49
C ASN A 159 -9.67 5.02 -0.38
N ALA A 160 -10.42 6.11 -0.21
CA ALA A 160 -10.19 7.06 0.89
C ALA A 160 -10.41 6.41 2.26
N THR A 161 -11.45 5.60 2.40
CA THR A 161 -11.70 4.81 3.62
C THR A 161 -10.56 3.82 3.89
N PHE A 162 -10.08 3.12 2.87
CA PHE A 162 -8.97 2.16 3.00
C PHE A 162 -7.67 2.84 3.47
N ILE A 163 -7.38 4.05 2.96
CA ILE A 163 -6.28 4.88 3.45
C ILE A 163 -6.54 5.35 4.88
N GLY A 164 -7.75 5.81 5.17
CA GLY A 164 -8.17 6.25 6.51
C GLY A 164 -8.01 5.17 7.57
N LEU A 165 -8.42 3.93 7.26
CA LEU A 165 -8.23 2.77 8.15
C LEU A 165 -6.74 2.54 8.48
N LYS A 166 -5.85 2.71 7.50
CA LYS A 166 -4.39 2.58 7.72
C LYS A 166 -3.86 3.68 8.65
N VAL A 167 -4.35 4.90 8.50
CA VAL A 167 -3.98 6.04 9.37
C VAL A 167 -4.54 5.83 10.78
N MET A 168 -5.81 5.45 10.91
CA MET A 168 -6.45 5.15 12.21
C MET A 168 -5.69 4.06 12.96
N ALA A 169 -5.34 2.97 12.27
CA ALA A 169 -4.55 1.88 12.83
C ALA A 169 -3.22 2.37 13.39
N ARG A 170 -2.51 3.19 12.63
CA ARG A 170 -1.25 3.80 13.06
C ARG A 170 -1.43 4.73 14.26
N GLY A 171 -2.58 5.40 14.34
CA GLY A 171 -2.98 6.24 15.47
C GLY A 171 -3.42 5.48 16.72
N GLY A 172 -3.39 4.14 16.69
CA GLY A 172 -3.76 3.31 17.84
C GLY A 172 -5.27 3.02 17.96
N ALA A 173 -6.04 3.20 16.88
CA ALA A 173 -7.44 2.81 16.86
C ALA A 173 -7.62 1.31 17.15
N THR A 174 -8.65 0.97 17.89
CA THR A 174 -8.96 -0.42 18.21
C THR A 174 -9.46 -1.18 16.98
N ARG A 175 -9.43 -2.52 17.04
CA ARG A 175 -10.01 -3.36 15.99
C ARG A 175 -11.49 -3.08 15.77
N ASP A 176 -12.22 -2.78 16.86
CA ASP A 176 -13.64 -2.48 16.79
C ASP A 176 -13.91 -1.15 16.11
N ASP A 177 -13.10 -0.11 16.36
CA ASP A 177 -13.20 1.18 15.66
C ASP A 177 -12.97 1.03 14.15
N LEU A 178 -11.97 0.24 13.78
CA LEU A 178 -11.65 -0.01 12.38
C LEU A 178 -12.74 -0.82 11.68
N ARG A 179 -13.28 -1.84 12.38
CA ARG A 179 -14.39 -2.64 11.87
C ARG A 179 -15.65 -1.79 11.71
N ALA A 180 -15.98 -0.95 12.68
CA ALA A 180 -17.14 -0.05 12.62
C ALA A 180 -17.03 0.91 11.43
N THR A 181 -15.83 1.48 11.21
CA THR A 181 -15.56 2.37 10.07
C THR A 181 -15.71 1.63 8.73
N ALA A 182 -15.13 0.43 8.62
CA ALA A 182 -15.24 -0.40 7.41
C ALA A 182 -16.70 -0.78 7.11
N GLN A 183 -17.46 -1.20 8.13
CA GLN A 183 -18.88 -1.56 8.00
C GLN A 183 -19.73 -0.36 7.57
N MET A 184 -19.44 0.84 8.09
CA MET A 184 -20.14 2.04 7.66
C MET A 184 -19.88 2.34 6.18
N ALA A 185 -18.65 2.19 5.72
CA ALA A 185 -18.31 2.37 4.31
C ALA A 185 -19.02 1.35 3.39
N LEU A 186 -19.17 0.10 3.84
CA LEU A 186 -19.89 -0.93 3.09
C LEU A 186 -21.38 -0.61 2.92
N ARG A 187 -22.03 0.00 3.93
CA ARG A 187 -23.44 0.43 3.84
C ARG A 187 -23.68 1.47 2.74
N CYS A 188 -22.64 2.15 2.26
CA CYS A 188 -22.75 3.06 1.11
C CYS A 188 -22.81 2.32 -0.23
N LEU A 189 -22.58 1.01 -0.23
CA LEU A 189 -22.67 0.16 -1.43
C LEU A 189 -23.95 -0.70 -1.47
N GLY A 190 -24.78 -0.68 -0.42
CA GLY A 190 -26.07 -1.37 -0.35
C GLY A 190 -26.33 -2.05 0.98
#